data_3500223539691f2c074377d895fb509d
#
_entry.id   3500223539691f2c074377d895fb509d
#
_cell.length_a   1.000
_cell.length_b   1.000
_cell.length_c   1.000
_cell.angle_alpha   90.00
_cell.angle_beta   90.00
_cell.angle_gamma   90.00
#
_symmetry.space_group_name_H-M   'P 1'
#
loop_
_entity.id
_entity.type
_entity.pdbx_description
1 polymer ?
#
loop_
_entity_poly.entity_id
_entity_poly.type
_entity_poly.pdbx_seq_one_letter_code
_entity_poly.pdbx_strand_id
1 'polypeptide(L)'
;MRHDESEAVARPYARALMAASAGNKAAVHECLMAAARALSDPIVAGAAAHPGVPKDRLASAFSFAAPCAPVNGLVRLLVENGRLGFLPNIATAFAELKDASDNVARATITSAFALSERQVDGLRTALARRTHRHVELTLEIDARLMAGVIVQQGDMVLDGSARGRLEALAHALSPL
;
A
#
# COMPACT_ATOMS: atom_id res chain seq x y z
N MET A 1 8.75 13.05 -10.04
CA MET A 1 10.03 12.42 -10.40
C MET A 1 10.60 11.52 -9.30
N ARG A 2 10.59 11.89 -8.02
CA ARG A 2 11.15 11.03 -6.94
C ARG A 2 10.33 9.78 -6.56
N HIS A 3 9.06 9.74 -6.89
CA HIS A 3 8.17 8.61 -6.52
C HIS A 3 8.44 7.37 -7.38
N ASP A 4 8.66 7.58 -8.66
CA ASP A 4 8.90 6.54 -9.67
C ASP A 4 10.27 5.82 -9.47
N GLU A 5 11.31 6.59 -9.10
CA GLU A 5 12.63 6.02 -8.79
C GLU A 5 12.61 5.16 -7.51
N SER A 6 11.84 5.59 -6.50
CA SER A 6 11.73 4.85 -5.23
C SER A 6 11.01 3.51 -5.43
N GLU A 7 10.00 3.47 -6.28
CA GLU A 7 9.26 2.25 -6.60
C GLU A 7 10.11 1.27 -7.43
N ALA A 8 10.86 1.77 -8.41
CA ALA A 8 11.75 0.95 -9.22
C ALA A 8 12.83 0.25 -8.36
N VAL A 9 13.34 0.93 -7.34
CA VAL A 9 14.31 0.35 -6.39
C VAL A 9 13.64 -0.63 -5.43
N ALA A 10 12.41 -0.36 -4.97
CA ALA A 10 11.71 -1.19 -3.98
C ALA A 10 11.25 -2.54 -4.53
N ARG A 11 10.80 -2.62 -5.79
CA ARG A 11 10.24 -3.83 -6.41
C ARG A 11 11.17 -5.06 -6.39
N PRO A 12 12.47 -4.97 -6.73
CA PRO A 12 13.36 -6.13 -6.66
C PRO A 12 13.54 -6.67 -5.24
N TYR A 13 13.61 -5.80 -4.23
CA TYR A 13 13.69 -6.21 -2.83
C TYR A 13 12.39 -6.91 -2.37
N ALA A 14 11.24 -6.36 -2.74
CA ALA A 14 9.94 -6.95 -2.43
C ALA A 14 9.78 -8.35 -3.08
N ARG A 15 10.22 -8.54 -4.33
CA ARG A 15 10.21 -9.84 -5.00
C ARG A 15 11.14 -10.85 -4.31
N ALA A 16 12.35 -10.44 -3.96
CA ALA A 16 13.28 -11.29 -3.25
C ALA A 16 12.74 -11.72 -1.88
N LEU A 17 12.12 -10.76 -1.14
CA LEU A 17 11.48 -11.04 0.13
C LEU A 17 10.28 -11.99 -0.03
N MET A 18 9.48 -11.82 -1.10
CA MET A 18 8.36 -12.71 -1.42
C MET A 18 8.83 -14.13 -1.66
N ALA A 19 9.94 -14.31 -2.40
CA ALA A 19 10.54 -15.62 -2.65
C ALA A 19 11.08 -16.26 -1.35
N ALA A 20 11.69 -15.44 -0.47
CA ALA A 20 12.22 -15.90 0.81
C ALA A 20 11.14 -16.20 1.86
N SER A 21 9.93 -15.66 1.69
CA SER A 21 8.81 -15.79 2.63
C SER A 21 7.93 -17.01 2.37
N ALA A 22 8.41 -18.00 1.60
CA ALA A 22 7.65 -19.19 1.20
C ALA A 22 6.92 -19.84 2.38
N GLY A 23 5.58 -19.81 2.36
CA GLY A 23 4.70 -20.39 3.38
C GLY A 23 4.26 -19.46 4.52
N ASN A 24 4.87 -18.30 4.74
CA ASN A 24 4.51 -17.40 5.85
C ASN A 24 4.42 -15.91 5.46
N LYS A 25 3.83 -15.64 4.29
CA LYS A 25 3.72 -14.29 3.72
C LYS A 25 3.01 -13.29 4.64
N ALA A 26 1.99 -13.75 5.39
CA ALA A 26 1.23 -12.89 6.29
C ALA A 26 2.09 -12.37 7.44
N ALA A 27 2.81 -13.25 8.13
CA ALA A 27 3.68 -12.85 9.23
C ALA A 27 4.86 -11.98 8.75
N VAL A 28 5.45 -12.30 7.60
CA VAL A 28 6.51 -11.46 6.99
C VAL A 28 5.97 -10.07 6.66
N HIS A 29 4.74 -9.98 6.15
CA HIS A 29 4.09 -8.69 5.88
C HIS A 29 3.90 -7.88 7.17
N GLU A 30 3.40 -8.48 8.25
CA GLU A 30 3.22 -7.79 9.54
C GLU A 30 4.55 -7.28 10.09
N CYS A 31 5.60 -8.09 10.05
CA CYS A 31 6.93 -7.68 10.50
C CYS A 31 7.50 -6.53 9.66
N LEU A 32 7.31 -6.59 8.34
CA LEU A 32 7.76 -5.55 7.43
C LEU A 32 7.01 -4.23 7.67
N MET A 33 5.70 -4.30 7.89
CA MET A 33 4.89 -3.14 8.24
C MET A 33 5.27 -2.55 9.60
N ALA A 34 5.58 -3.39 10.59
CA ALA A 34 6.08 -2.92 11.89
C ALA A 34 7.41 -2.20 11.75
N ALA A 35 8.35 -2.73 10.96
CA ALA A 35 9.63 -2.09 10.66
C ALA A 35 9.44 -0.74 9.92
N ALA A 36 8.55 -0.70 8.94
CA ALA A 36 8.26 0.53 8.20
C ALA A 36 7.63 1.61 9.10
N ARG A 37 6.72 1.23 10.00
CA ARG A 37 6.14 2.15 11.00
C ARG A 37 7.19 2.68 11.96
N ALA A 38 8.08 1.83 12.46
CA ALA A 38 9.17 2.26 13.34
C ALA A 38 10.06 3.30 12.65
N LEU A 39 10.33 3.13 11.36
CA LEU A 39 11.12 4.10 10.59
C LEU A 39 10.36 5.41 10.28
N SER A 40 9.04 5.42 10.40
CA SER A 40 8.23 6.64 10.25
C SER A 40 8.33 7.57 11.46
N ASP A 41 8.87 7.08 12.59
CA ASP A 41 9.18 7.93 13.74
C ASP A 41 10.38 8.84 13.39
N PRO A 42 10.25 10.18 13.56
CA PRO A 42 11.31 11.14 13.23
C PRO A 42 12.62 10.88 13.97
N ILE A 43 12.55 10.37 15.20
CA ILE A 43 13.73 10.06 16.03
C ILE A 43 14.48 8.87 15.41
N VAL A 44 13.76 7.83 15.07
CA VAL A 44 14.33 6.62 14.45
C VAL A 44 14.87 6.92 13.05
N ALA A 45 14.11 7.68 12.24
CA ALA A 45 14.55 8.11 10.92
C ALA A 45 15.82 8.97 10.99
N GLY A 46 15.88 9.90 11.95
CA GLY A 46 17.08 10.73 12.20
C GLY A 46 18.28 9.90 12.61
N ALA A 47 18.11 8.94 13.52
CA ALA A 47 19.16 8.01 13.93
C ALA A 47 19.63 7.12 12.76
N ALA A 48 18.69 6.65 11.93
CA ALA A 48 19.00 5.85 10.75
C ALA A 48 19.78 6.59 9.66
N ALA A 49 19.57 7.91 9.56
CA ALA A 49 20.29 8.78 8.63
C ALA A 49 21.64 9.29 9.17
N HIS A 50 21.89 9.14 10.46
CA HIS A 50 23.08 9.71 11.10
C HIS A 50 24.33 8.84 10.85
N PRO A 51 25.40 9.38 10.25
CA PRO A 51 26.60 8.60 9.89
C PRO A 51 27.38 8.06 11.09
N GLY A 52 27.19 8.63 12.28
CA GLY A 52 27.83 8.19 13.52
C GLY A 52 27.19 6.98 14.19
N VAL A 53 26.03 6.50 13.71
CA VAL A 53 25.38 5.33 14.29
C VAL A 53 25.96 4.06 13.66
N PRO A 54 26.52 3.13 14.47
CA PRO A 54 27.06 1.87 13.95
C PRO A 54 25.96 1.05 13.23
N LYS A 55 26.28 0.57 12.04
CA LYS A 55 25.34 -0.21 11.20
C LYS A 55 24.78 -1.43 11.94
N ASP A 56 25.59 -2.10 12.74
CA ASP A 56 25.17 -3.26 13.52
C ASP A 56 24.12 -2.92 14.59
N ARG A 57 24.24 -1.74 15.20
CA ARG A 57 23.23 -1.25 16.15
C ARG A 57 21.92 -0.91 15.45
N LEU A 58 21.98 -0.30 14.27
CA LEU A 58 20.81 -0.04 13.45
C LEU A 58 20.12 -1.35 13.05
N ALA A 59 20.87 -2.32 12.55
CA ALA A 59 20.32 -3.61 12.15
C ALA A 59 19.69 -4.36 13.35
N SER A 60 20.32 -4.30 14.54
CA SER A 60 19.80 -4.95 15.74
C SER A 60 18.53 -4.28 16.30
N ALA A 61 18.38 -2.96 16.14
CA ALA A 61 17.21 -2.22 16.56
C ALA A 61 15.94 -2.64 15.79
N PHE A 62 16.09 -3.15 14.55
CA PHE A 62 15.01 -3.70 13.72
C PHE A 62 14.98 -5.23 13.72
N SER A 63 15.61 -5.86 14.70
CA SER A 63 15.62 -7.33 14.80
C SER A 63 14.30 -7.83 15.38
N PHE A 64 13.62 -8.66 14.62
CA PHE A 64 12.38 -9.31 15.02
C PHE A 64 12.61 -10.79 15.32
N ALA A 65 11.84 -11.36 16.24
CA ALA A 65 11.87 -12.78 16.51
C ALA A 65 11.33 -13.60 15.32
N ALA A 66 11.62 -14.89 15.26
CA ALA A 66 11.00 -15.77 14.29
C ALA A 66 9.46 -15.64 14.36
N PRO A 67 8.72 -15.53 13.25
CA PRO A 67 9.02 -15.93 11.88
C PRO A 67 9.58 -14.83 10.95
N CYS A 68 10.07 -13.73 11.49
CA CYS A 68 10.49 -12.54 10.74
C CYS A 68 11.94 -12.60 10.22
N ALA A 69 12.59 -13.76 10.25
CA ALA A 69 13.98 -13.93 9.79
C ALA A 69 14.26 -13.32 8.38
N PRO A 70 13.36 -13.45 7.37
CA PRO A 70 13.59 -12.83 6.06
C PRO A 70 13.62 -11.31 6.12
N VAL A 71 12.80 -10.68 7.01
CA VAL A 71 12.79 -9.23 7.20
C VAL A 71 14.09 -8.75 7.84
N ASN A 72 14.62 -9.49 8.83
CA ASN A 72 15.90 -9.17 9.45
C ASN A 72 17.05 -9.17 8.42
N GLY A 73 17.06 -10.16 7.53
CA GLY A 73 18.03 -10.22 6.43
C GLY A 73 17.92 -9.03 5.49
N LEU A 74 16.69 -8.66 5.12
CA LEU A 74 16.42 -7.48 4.30
C LEU A 74 16.90 -6.19 4.97
N VAL A 75 16.53 -5.98 6.24
CA VAL A 75 16.93 -4.78 6.99
C VAL A 75 18.44 -4.65 7.06
N ARG A 76 19.15 -5.74 7.37
CA ARG A 76 20.61 -5.75 7.39
C ARG A 76 21.20 -5.33 6.05
N LEU A 77 20.70 -5.89 4.96
CA LEU A 77 21.13 -5.57 3.61
C LEU A 77 20.85 -4.10 3.25
N LEU A 78 19.71 -3.55 3.66
CA LEU A 78 19.36 -2.16 3.44
C LEU A 78 20.25 -1.21 4.26
N VAL A 79 20.57 -1.56 5.50
CA VAL A 79 21.51 -0.80 6.36
C VAL A 79 22.93 -0.79 5.77
N GLU A 80 23.41 -1.95 5.31
CA GLU A 80 24.74 -2.07 4.68
C GLU A 80 24.85 -1.17 3.44
N ASN A 81 23.78 -1.10 2.64
CA ASN A 81 23.72 -0.31 1.41
C ASN A 81 23.31 1.17 1.63
N GLY A 82 23.01 1.59 2.86
CA GLY A 82 22.51 2.95 3.13
C GLY A 82 21.12 3.23 2.53
N ARG A 83 20.30 2.18 2.32
CA ARG A 83 19.00 2.23 1.65
C ARG A 83 17.81 1.97 2.59
N LEU A 84 18.02 2.11 3.89
CA LEU A 84 16.97 1.84 4.89
C LEU A 84 15.72 2.73 4.67
N GLY A 85 15.89 3.96 4.16
CA GLY A 85 14.80 4.87 3.84
C GLY A 85 13.79 4.36 2.79
N PHE A 86 14.15 3.33 2.00
CA PHE A 86 13.22 2.70 1.04
C PHE A 86 12.33 1.63 1.69
N LEU A 87 12.50 1.32 2.96
CA LEU A 87 11.74 0.28 3.66
C LEU A 87 10.20 0.47 3.56
N PRO A 88 9.63 1.68 3.71
CA PRO A 88 8.20 1.89 3.52
C PRO A 88 7.73 1.55 2.08
N ASN A 89 8.50 1.96 1.07
CA ASN A 89 8.19 1.66 -0.33
C ASN A 89 8.26 0.15 -0.62
N ILE A 90 9.23 -0.54 0.00
CA ILE A 90 9.36 -2.01 -0.08
C ILE A 90 8.15 -2.68 0.57
N ALA A 91 7.67 -2.16 1.71
CA ALA A 91 6.49 -2.69 2.39
C ALA A 91 5.23 -2.57 1.52
N THR A 92 5.04 -1.43 0.85
CA THR A 92 3.94 -1.23 -0.10
C THR A 92 4.05 -2.20 -1.28
N ALA A 93 5.21 -2.29 -1.93
CA ALA A 93 5.43 -3.19 -3.06
C ALA A 93 5.26 -4.67 -2.66
N PHE A 94 5.66 -5.05 -1.44
CA PHE A 94 5.44 -6.41 -0.93
C PHE A 94 3.95 -6.71 -0.70
N ALA A 95 3.18 -5.74 -0.17
CA ALA A 95 1.74 -5.88 0.01
C ALA A 95 1.03 -6.13 -1.33
N GLU A 96 1.38 -5.38 -2.37
CA GLU A 96 0.85 -5.55 -3.72
C GLU A 96 1.15 -6.94 -4.30
N LEU A 97 2.39 -7.41 -4.16
CA LEU A 97 2.80 -8.73 -4.61
C LEU A 97 2.09 -9.85 -3.83
N LYS A 98 1.90 -9.66 -2.53
CA LYS A 98 1.15 -10.58 -1.67
C LYS A 98 -0.31 -10.66 -2.13
N ASP A 99 -0.97 -9.52 -2.30
CA ASP A 99 -2.37 -9.46 -2.74
C ASP A 99 -2.54 -10.09 -4.13
N ALA A 100 -1.61 -9.82 -5.05
CA ALA A 100 -1.61 -10.46 -6.37
C ALA A 100 -1.43 -11.98 -6.27
N SER A 101 -0.58 -12.46 -5.36
CA SER A 101 -0.36 -13.89 -5.12
C SER A 101 -1.54 -14.58 -4.47
N ASP A 102 -2.24 -13.89 -3.57
CA ASP A 102 -3.42 -14.39 -2.85
C ASP A 102 -4.71 -14.20 -3.67
N ASN A 103 -4.58 -13.68 -4.88
CA ASN A 103 -5.68 -13.36 -5.79
C ASN A 103 -6.71 -12.39 -5.16
N VAL A 104 -6.24 -11.49 -4.32
CA VAL A 104 -7.04 -10.45 -3.65
C VAL A 104 -6.92 -9.14 -4.42
N ALA A 105 -8.03 -8.46 -4.60
CA ALA A 105 -8.10 -7.11 -5.14
C ALA A 105 -8.60 -6.17 -4.06
N ARG A 106 -7.78 -5.21 -3.64
CA ARG A 106 -8.20 -4.17 -2.70
C ARG A 106 -8.78 -2.99 -3.44
N ALA A 107 -9.94 -2.52 -3.00
CA ALA A 107 -10.54 -1.31 -3.53
C ALA A 107 -11.03 -0.42 -2.40
N THR A 108 -10.76 0.89 -2.51
CA THR A 108 -11.30 1.91 -1.63
C THR A 108 -12.54 2.51 -2.28
N ILE A 109 -13.65 2.54 -1.53
CA ILE A 109 -14.90 3.14 -1.96
C ILE A 109 -15.13 4.38 -1.12
N THR A 110 -15.06 5.55 -1.75
CA THR A 110 -15.42 6.83 -1.12
C THR A 110 -16.85 7.18 -1.49
N SER A 111 -17.72 7.35 -0.51
CA SER A 111 -19.14 7.66 -0.69
C SER A 111 -19.52 8.95 0.02
N ALA A 112 -20.52 9.66 -0.50
CA ALA A 112 -21.09 10.83 0.16
C ALA A 112 -21.80 10.49 1.49
N PHE A 113 -22.33 9.30 1.63
CA PHE A 113 -23.08 8.82 2.79
C PHE A 113 -22.68 7.39 3.15
N ALA A 114 -23.02 6.98 4.37
CA ALA A 114 -22.84 5.59 4.78
C ALA A 114 -23.61 4.63 3.85
N LEU A 115 -22.91 3.66 3.30
CA LEU A 115 -23.51 2.64 2.44
C LEU A 115 -24.15 1.53 3.29
N SER A 116 -25.31 1.05 2.87
CA SER A 116 -25.92 -0.14 3.46
C SER A 116 -25.14 -1.41 3.10
N GLU A 117 -25.24 -2.47 3.92
CA GLU A 117 -24.58 -3.75 3.65
C GLU A 117 -24.94 -4.31 2.26
N ARG A 118 -26.20 -4.18 1.85
CA ARG A 118 -26.64 -4.60 0.51
C ARG A 118 -25.92 -3.87 -0.62
N GLN A 119 -25.66 -2.56 -0.45
CA GLN A 119 -24.93 -1.76 -1.45
C GLN A 119 -23.45 -2.16 -1.49
N VAL A 120 -22.85 -2.38 -0.33
CA VAL A 120 -21.46 -2.85 -0.22
C VAL A 120 -21.29 -4.21 -0.88
N ASP A 121 -22.21 -5.17 -0.65
CA ASP A 121 -22.16 -6.49 -1.26
C ASP A 121 -22.42 -6.46 -2.77
N GLY A 122 -23.29 -5.57 -3.23
CA GLY A 122 -23.49 -5.32 -4.66
C GLY A 122 -22.22 -4.81 -5.34
N LEU A 123 -21.54 -3.84 -4.73
CA LEU A 123 -20.28 -3.31 -5.23
C LEU A 123 -19.17 -4.36 -5.20
N ARG A 124 -19.07 -5.13 -4.11
CA ARG A 124 -18.11 -6.24 -3.99
C ARG A 124 -18.31 -7.26 -5.12
N THR A 125 -19.55 -7.66 -5.35
CA THR A 125 -19.89 -8.63 -6.41
C THR A 125 -19.57 -8.10 -7.79
N ALA A 126 -19.90 -6.84 -8.09
CA ALA A 126 -19.61 -6.22 -9.36
C ALA A 126 -18.09 -6.10 -9.62
N LEU A 127 -17.33 -5.70 -8.62
CA LEU A 127 -15.86 -5.62 -8.69
C LEU A 127 -15.23 -7.02 -8.83
N ALA A 128 -15.71 -8.01 -8.08
CA ALA A 128 -15.21 -9.39 -8.16
C ALA A 128 -15.44 -9.98 -9.56
N ARG A 129 -16.60 -9.73 -10.19
CA ARG A 129 -16.87 -10.14 -11.57
C ARG A 129 -15.95 -9.49 -12.59
N ARG A 130 -15.58 -8.21 -12.36
CA ARG A 130 -14.72 -7.46 -13.27
C ARG A 130 -13.25 -7.85 -13.15
N THR A 131 -12.80 -8.09 -11.92
CA THR A 131 -11.39 -8.38 -11.62
C THR A 131 -11.07 -9.87 -11.65
N HIS A 132 -12.08 -10.75 -11.58
CA HIS A 132 -11.93 -12.19 -11.36
C HIS A 132 -11.10 -12.52 -10.09
N ARG A 133 -11.17 -11.66 -9.08
CA ARG A 133 -10.43 -11.78 -7.81
C ARG A 133 -11.36 -11.64 -6.62
N HIS A 134 -10.92 -12.13 -5.48
CA HIS A 134 -11.58 -11.82 -4.21
C HIS A 134 -11.38 -10.34 -3.88
N VAL A 135 -12.47 -9.62 -3.57
CA VAL A 135 -12.41 -8.17 -3.37
C VAL A 135 -12.54 -7.82 -1.90
N GLU A 136 -11.51 -7.17 -1.35
CA GLU A 136 -11.53 -6.51 -0.05
C GLU A 136 -11.88 -5.03 -0.24
N LEU A 137 -12.92 -4.55 0.44
CA LEU A 137 -13.40 -3.17 0.34
C LEU A 137 -13.05 -2.38 1.59
N THR A 138 -12.43 -1.23 1.38
CA THR A 138 -12.30 -0.18 2.41
C THR A 138 -13.33 0.90 2.10
N LEU A 139 -14.12 1.30 3.11
CA LEU A 139 -15.17 2.30 2.96
C LEU A 139 -14.72 3.61 3.60
N GLU A 140 -14.83 4.70 2.84
CA GLU A 140 -14.56 6.05 3.29
C GLU A 140 -15.79 6.93 3.05
N ILE A 141 -16.03 7.91 3.92
CA ILE A 141 -17.14 8.85 3.75
C ILE A 141 -16.57 10.24 3.50
N ASP A 142 -16.94 10.83 2.36
CA ASP A 142 -16.62 12.21 2.02
C ASP A 142 -17.86 12.96 1.53
N ALA A 143 -18.43 13.78 2.40
CA ALA A 143 -19.62 14.58 2.10
C ALA A 143 -19.44 15.56 0.93
N ARG A 144 -18.18 15.86 0.53
CA ARG A 144 -17.88 16.75 -0.60
C ARG A 144 -18.28 16.16 -1.96
N LEU A 145 -18.53 14.85 -2.01
CA LEU A 145 -19.00 14.19 -3.24
C LEU A 145 -20.45 14.51 -3.61
N MET A 146 -21.22 15.13 -2.70
CA MET A 146 -22.65 15.46 -2.84
C MET A 146 -23.54 14.22 -2.95
N ALA A 147 -23.25 13.30 -3.89
CA ALA A 147 -23.93 12.01 -4.06
C ALA A 147 -23.06 11.07 -4.93
N GLY A 148 -23.34 9.77 -4.86
CA GLY A 148 -22.63 8.73 -5.63
C GLY A 148 -21.43 8.15 -4.90
N VAL A 149 -20.59 7.42 -5.65
CA VAL A 149 -19.41 6.74 -5.12
C VAL A 149 -18.23 6.89 -6.06
N ILE A 150 -17.04 7.00 -5.50
CA ILE A 150 -15.77 6.85 -6.21
C ILE A 150 -15.17 5.52 -5.79
N VAL A 151 -14.78 4.71 -6.74
CA VAL A 151 -14.10 3.43 -6.51
C VAL A 151 -12.67 3.57 -7.00
N GLN A 152 -11.72 3.40 -6.10
CA GLN A 152 -10.29 3.40 -6.40
C GLN A 152 -9.74 1.99 -6.19
N GLN A 153 -9.08 1.45 -7.21
CA GLN A 153 -8.42 0.15 -7.17
C GLN A 153 -7.05 0.25 -7.84
N GLY A 154 -6.00 0.33 -7.03
CA GLY A 154 -4.66 0.65 -7.54
C GLY A 154 -4.68 1.97 -8.31
N ASP A 155 -4.22 1.96 -9.56
CA ASP A 155 -4.20 3.14 -10.43
C ASP A 155 -5.55 3.42 -11.12
N MET A 156 -6.51 2.49 -11.01
CA MET A 156 -7.82 2.66 -11.63
C MET A 156 -8.76 3.42 -10.71
N VAL A 157 -9.29 4.54 -11.19
CA VAL A 157 -10.32 5.33 -10.51
C VAL A 157 -11.59 5.32 -11.35
N LEU A 158 -12.69 4.89 -10.74
CA LEU A 158 -14.04 4.94 -11.32
C LEU A 158 -14.85 5.97 -10.55
N ASP A 159 -15.03 7.14 -11.15
CA ASP A 159 -15.82 8.21 -10.56
C ASP A 159 -17.29 8.11 -11.00
N GLY A 160 -18.15 7.70 -10.08
CA GLY A 160 -19.61 7.68 -10.20
C GLY A 160 -20.29 8.79 -9.41
N SER A 161 -19.56 9.80 -8.95
CA SER A 161 -20.11 10.89 -8.15
C SER A 161 -21.00 11.83 -8.99
N ALA A 162 -21.96 12.48 -8.34
CA ALA A 162 -22.77 13.53 -8.96
C ALA A 162 -21.90 14.74 -9.36
N ARG A 163 -20.89 15.04 -8.56
CA ARG A 163 -19.94 16.11 -8.83
C ARG A 163 -19.16 15.87 -10.12
N GLY A 164 -18.56 14.69 -10.29
CA GLY A 164 -17.83 14.36 -11.51
C GLY A 164 -18.69 14.41 -12.77
N ARG A 165 -19.98 14.02 -12.66
CA ARG A 165 -20.95 14.12 -13.77
C ARG A 165 -21.29 15.58 -14.10
N LEU A 166 -21.45 16.45 -13.10
CA LEU A 166 -21.70 17.88 -13.30
C LEU A 166 -20.49 18.57 -13.92
N GLU A 167 -19.29 18.28 -13.46
CA GLU A 167 -18.03 18.82 -14.02
C GLU A 167 -17.85 18.39 -15.49
N ALA A 168 -18.12 17.13 -15.82
CA ALA A 168 -18.08 16.64 -17.19
C ALA A 168 -19.14 17.33 -18.08
N LEU A 169 -20.35 17.57 -17.58
CA LEU A 169 -21.41 18.29 -18.28
C LEU A 169 -21.02 19.77 -18.48
N ALA A 170 -20.50 20.43 -17.46
CA ALA A 170 -20.05 21.81 -17.55
C ALA A 170 -18.94 21.97 -18.60
N HIS A 171 -18.01 21.02 -18.65
CA HIS A 171 -16.94 21.03 -19.64
C HIS A 171 -17.46 20.78 -21.07
N ALA A 172 -18.46 19.93 -21.23
CA ALA A 172 -19.10 19.65 -22.52
C ALA A 172 -19.96 20.81 -23.04
N LEU A 173 -20.45 21.68 -22.13
CA LEU A 173 -21.29 22.85 -22.45
C LEU A 173 -20.52 24.16 -22.53
N SER A 174 -19.23 24.18 -22.12
CA SER A 174 -18.38 25.37 -22.28
C SER A 174 -17.96 25.49 -23.73
N PRO A 175 -18.39 26.54 -24.44
CA PRO A 175 -17.89 26.81 -25.78
C PRO A 175 -16.41 27.17 -25.70
N LEU A 176 -15.64 26.71 -26.68
CA LEU A 176 -14.23 27.08 -26.94
C LEU A 176 -14.06 28.57 -27.08
#